data_ebf697bb53beba07778603d122d68bc0
#
_entry.id   ebf697bb53beba07778603d122d68bc0
#
_cell.length_a   1.000
_cell.length_b   1.000
_cell.length_c   1.000
_cell.angle_alpha   90.00
_cell.angle_beta   90.00
_cell.angle_gamma   90.00
#
_symmetry.space_group_name_H-M   'P 1'
#
loop_
_entity.id
_entity.type
_entity.pdbx_description
1 polymer ?
#
loop_
_entity_poly.entity_id
_entity_poly.type
_entity_poly.pdbx_seq_one_letter_code
_entity_poly.pdbx_strand_id
1 'polypeptide(L)'
;MGKIDGVEALIGAVRAGAPVKYLHFWGHRPQRDGSVGAGCLSQWWPAPFTVDGVEYATAEHWMMAGKARLFADPDAERLVLAAGHPAGAKKAGRLVRGFDEEIWRRERFRIVVEGSVHKFAADPGLREFLLGTGERVLVEASPVDRVWGIGLSVQDEAAWDPARWKGPNLLGFALMEARDRLRSKAG
;
A
#
# COMPACT_ATOMS: atom_id res chain seq x y z
N MET A 1 -5.43 -4.86 23.82
CA MET A 1 -5.14 -5.66 22.63
C MET A 1 -3.88 -5.05 22.01
N GLY A 2 -2.85 -5.85 21.74
CA GLY A 2 -1.63 -5.35 21.10
C GLY A 2 -1.92 -4.78 19.71
N LYS A 3 -1.04 -3.90 19.19
CA LYS A 3 -1.17 -3.34 17.84
C LYS A 3 -1.04 -4.49 16.81
N ILE A 4 -1.96 -4.53 15.85
CA ILE A 4 -1.89 -5.47 14.71
C ILE A 4 -1.09 -4.77 13.60
N ASP A 5 0.20 -5.00 13.56
CA ASP A 5 1.16 -4.38 12.62
C ASP A 5 1.77 -5.37 11.62
N GLY A 6 1.34 -6.64 11.67
CA GLY A 6 1.79 -7.67 10.77
C GLY A 6 0.93 -8.92 10.83
N VAL A 7 1.19 -9.86 9.92
CA VAL A 7 0.38 -11.08 9.78
C VAL A 7 0.45 -11.96 11.04
N GLU A 8 1.61 -12.07 11.68
CA GLU A 8 1.76 -12.87 12.91
C GLU A 8 0.97 -12.30 14.08
N ALA A 9 0.99 -10.97 14.28
CA ALA A 9 0.18 -10.30 15.29
C ALA A 9 -1.31 -10.50 15.01
N LEU A 10 -1.73 -10.44 13.74
CA LEU A 10 -3.10 -10.69 13.33
C LEU A 10 -3.52 -12.14 13.62
N ILE A 11 -2.70 -13.12 13.27
CA ILE A 11 -2.96 -14.55 13.56
C ILE A 11 -3.11 -14.75 15.08
N GLY A 12 -2.21 -14.15 15.87
CA GLY A 12 -2.28 -14.20 17.32
C GLY A 12 -3.60 -13.62 17.88
N ALA A 13 -4.03 -12.46 17.36
CA ALA A 13 -5.28 -11.82 17.76
C ALA A 13 -6.50 -12.70 17.42
N VAL A 14 -6.55 -13.27 16.21
CA VAL A 14 -7.64 -14.15 15.78
C VAL A 14 -7.70 -15.42 16.64
N ARG A 15 -6.57 -16.05 16.91
CA ARG A 15 -6.49 -17.23 17.78
C ARG A 15 -6.90 -16.94 19.23
N ALA A 16 -6.68 -15.72 19.69
CA ALA A 16 -7.13 -15.25 21.01
C ALA A 16 -8.62 -14.88 21.04
N GLY A 17 -9.37 -15.09 19.94
CA GLY A 17 -10.81 -14.77 19.87
C GLY A 17 -11.14 -13.28 19.72
N ALA A 18 -10.17 -12.45 19.34
CA ALA A 18 -10.44 -11.04 19.10
C ALA A 18 -11.40 -10.85 17.90
N PRO A 19 -12.41 -9.96 18.03
CA PRO A 19 -13.34 -9.69 16.93
C PRO A 19 -12.64 -8.84 15.86
N VAL A 20 -12.08 -9.48 14.82
CA VAL A 20 -11.40 -8.81 13.72
C VAL A 20 -12.38 -8.60 12.57
N LYS A 21 -12.45 -7.36 12.07
CA LYS A 21 -13.21 -7.00 10.86
C LYS A 21 -12.23 -6.71 9.74
N TYR A 22 -12.48 -7.26 8.57
CA TYR A 22 -11.64 -7.06 7.38
C TYR A 22 -12.29 -6.09 6.39
N LEU A 23 -11.46 -5.39 5.62
CA LEU A 23 -11.82 -4.72 4.38
C LEU A 23 -10.86 -5.22 3.31
N HIS A 24 -11.35 -6.11 2.47
CA HIS A 24 -10.60 -6.61 1.33
C HIS A 24 -10.69 -5.62 0.17
N PHE A 25 -9.57 -5.40 -0.52
CA PHE A 25 -9.51 -4.57 -1.72
C PHE A 25 -8.60 -5.21 -2.76
N TRP A 26 -8.89 -4.94 -4.02
CA TRP A 26 -8.06 -5.28 -5.17
C TRP A 26 -8.49 -4.46 -6.38
N GLY A 27 -7.52 -4.08 -7.23
CA GLY A 27 -7.78 -3.21 -8.37
C GLY A 27 -7.78 -1.73 -7.98
N HIS A 28 -7.90 -0.87 -8.99
CA HIS A 28 -7.75 0.58 -8.84
C HIS A 28 -8.83 1.35 -9.63
N ARG A 29 -10.05 0.82 -9.64
CA ARG A 29 -11.19 1.47 -10.31
C ARG A 29 -12.11 2.13 -9.28
N PRO A 30 -12.72 3.29 -9.61
CA PRO A 30 -13.79 3.87 -8.81
C PRO A 30 -15.00 2.93 -8.76
N GLN A 31 -15.94 3.24 -7.89
CA GLN A 31 -17.24 2.57 -7.85
C GLN A 31 -18.03 2.84 -9.16
N ARG A 32 -19.11 2.10 -9.37
CA ARG A 32 -19.92 2.22 -10.60
C ARG A 32 -20.54 3.62 -10.77
N ASP A 33 -20.80 4.31 -9.67
CA ASP A 33 -21.31 5.68 -9.62
C ASP A 33 -20.21 6.76 -9.69
N GLY A 34 -18.94 6.34 -9.86
CA GLY A 34 -17.78 7.23 -9.90
C GLY A 34 -17.23 7.64 -8.53
N SER A 35 -17.89 7.24 -7.44
CA SER A 35 -17.44 7.59 -6.10
C SER A 35 -16.16 6.87 -5.68
N VAL A 36 -15.48 7.43 -4.67
CA VAL A 36 -14.31 6.82 -4.05
C VAL A 36 -14.73 5.55 -3.31
N GLY A 37 -14.06 4.45 -3.61
CA GLY A 37 -14.26 3.16 -2.94
C GLY A 37 -12.94 2.48 -2.61
N ALA A 38 -12.99 1.21 -2.24
CA ALA A 38 -11.81 0.44 -1.82
C ALA A 38 -10.67 0.39 -2.86
N GLY A 39 -10.97 0.63 -4.14
CA GLY A 39 -9.95 0.77 -5.19
C GLY A 39 -8.95 1.88 -4.93
N CYS A 40 -9.31 2.93 -4.18
CA CYS A 40 -8.41 4.01 -3.82
C CYS A 40 -7.25 3.57 -2.91
N LEU A 41 -7.36 2.43 -2.25
CA LEU A 41 -6.30 1.83 -1.43
C LEU A 41 -5.14 1.28 -2.26
N SER A 42 -5.38 0.98 -3.55
CA SER A 42 -4.33 0.51 -4.47
C SER A 42 -3.24 1.56 -4.67
N GLN A 43 -1.98 1.10 -4.78
CA GLN A 43 -0.83 1.94 -5.17
C GLN A 43 -0.99 2.52 -6.60
N TRP A 44 -1.83 1.91 -7.42
CA TRP A 44 -2.07 2.30 -8.82
C TRP A 44 -3.23 3.28 -9.01
N TRP A 45 -3.96 3.61 -7.94
CA TRP A 45 -5.04 4.59 -8.01
C TRP A 45 -4.49 5.96 -8.45
N PRO A 46 -5.10 6.61 -9.46
CA PRO A 46 -4.74 7.95 -9.89
C PRO A 46 -5.01 8.96 -8.76
N ALA A 47 -3.97 9.39 -8.10
CA ALA A 47 -4.02 10.36 -7.01
C ALA A 47 -2.66 11.08 -6.97
N PRO A 48 -2.47 12.16 -7.76
CA PRO A 48 -1.23 12.89 -7.77
C PRO A 48 -1.01 13.61 -6.43
N PHE A 49 0.23 13.66 -6.00
CA PHE A 49 0.66 14.41 -4.83
C PHE A 49 2.09 14.91 -5.01
N THR A 50 2.42 16.01 -4.33
CA THR A 50 3.74 16.64 -4.42
C THR A 50 4.47 16.57 -3.10
N VAL A 51 5.73 16.18 -3.13
CA VAL A 51 6.65 16.16 -1.98
C VAL A 51 7.96 16.81 -2.39
N ASP A 52 8.41 17.81 -1.64
CA ASP A 52 9.66 18.55 -1.90
C ASP A 52 9.78 19.06 -3.36
N GLY A 53 8.65 19.52 -3.91
CA GLY A 53 8.58 20.05 -5.27
C GLY A 53 8.54 19.00 -6.39
N VAL A 54 8.55 17.71 -6.06
CA VAL A 54 8.42 16.60 -7.02
C VAL A 54 7.01 16.06 -7.00
N GLU A 55 6.36 16.01 -8.18
CA GLU A 55 5.04 15.42 -8.35
C GLU A 55 5.14 13.91 -8.62
N TYR A 56 4.27 13.14 -7.96
CA TYR A 56 4.10 11.72 -8.14
C TYR A 56 2.66 11.43 -8.60
N ALA A 57 2.49 10.92 -9.79
CA ALA A 57 1.17 10.66 -10.38
C ALA A 57 0.36 9.58 -9.60
N THR A 58 1.05 8.65 -8.97
CA THR A 58 0.46 7.59 -8.12
C THR A 58 1.43 7.17 -7.02
N ALA A 59 0.95 6.45 -6.01
CA ALA A 59 1.81 5.89 -4.97
C ALA A 59 2.82 4.83 -5.50
N GLU A 60 2.54 4.19 -6.64
CA GLU A 60 3.52 3.32 -7.32
C GLU A 60 4.73 4.13 -7.83
N HIS A 61 4.51 5.35 -8.39
CA HIS A 61 5.60 6.23 -8.79
C HIS A 61 6.47 6.62 -7.58
N TRP A 62 5.85 6.96 -6.45
CA TRP A 62 6.57 7.22 -5.21
C TRP A 62 7.43 6.03 -4.77
N MET A 63 6.83 4.84 -4.71
CA MET A 63 7.53 3.63 -4.27
C MET A 63 8.72 3.31 -5.17
N MET A 64 8.55 3.41 -6.50
CA MET A 64 9.62 3.11 -7.44
C MET A 64 10.71 4.18 -7.47
N ALA A 65 10.35 5.47 -7.34
CA ALA A 65 11.31 6.56 -7.18
C ALA A 65 12.08 6.41 -5.86
N GLY A 66 11.39 6.07 -4.76
CA GLY A 66 12.01 5.77 -3.48
C GLY A 66 13.00 4.60 -3.56
N LYS A 67 12.67 3.58 -4.35
CA LYS A 67 13.59 2.48 -4.65
C LYS A 67 14.83 2.97 -5.39
N ALA A 68 14.67 3.79 -6.43
CA ALA A 68 15.78 4.33 -7.20
C ALA A 68 16.71 5.19 -6.32
N ARG A 69 16.16 6.04 -5.46
CA ARG A 69 16.93 6.85 -4.49
C ARG A 69 17.69 5.98 -3.49
N LEU A 70 17.07 4.92 -2.99
CA LEU A 70 17.68 3.99 -2.03
C LEU A 70 18.97 3.38 -2.58
N PHE A 71 19.01 3.14 -3.89
CA PHE A 71 20.17 2.57 -4.58
C PHE A 71 20.99 3.61 -5.37
N ALA A 72 20.77 4.90 -5.12
CA ALA A 72 21.49 6.01 -5.74
C ALA A 72 21.49 5.95 -7.30
N ASP A 73 20.35 5.59 -7.90
CA ASP A 73 20.17 5.54 -9.35
C ASP A 73 19.25 6.67 -9.87
N PRO A 74 19.79 7.89 -10.09
CA PRO A 74 19.01 9.03 -10.57
C PRO A 74 18.46 8.84 -11.99
N ASP A 75 19.06 7.97 -12.81
CA ASP A 75 18.56 7.68 -14.16
C ASP A 75 17.28 6.87 -14.08
N ALA A 76 17.23 5.84 -13.23
CA ALA A 76 16.02 5.07 -12.98
C ALA A 76 14.93 5.95 -12.33
N GLU A 77 15.30 6.85 -11.42
CA GLU A 77 14.34 7.78 -10.83
C GLU A 77 13.68 8.67 -11.88
N ARG A 78 14.47 9.26 -12.81
CA ARG A 78 13.92 10.07 -13.91
C ARG A 78 12.96 9.26 -14.80
N LEU A 79 13.30 8.02 -15.12
CA LEU A 79 12.42 7.13 -15.90
C LEU A 79 11.12 6.81 -15.17
N VAL A 80 11.17 6.59 -13.86
CA VAL A 80 9.98 6.37 -13.02
C VAL A 80 9.07 7.60 -13.06
N LEU A 81 9.62 8.79 -12.81
CA LEU A 81 8.85 10.04 -12.76
C LEU A 81 8.27 10.44 -14.12
N ALA A 82 8.95 10.11 -15.22
CA ALA A 82 8.48 10.36 -16.57
C ALA A 82 7.42 9.36 -17.06
N ALA A 83 7.16 8.28 -16.30
CA ALA A 83 6.21 7.27 -16.73
C ALA A 83 4.77 7.81 -16.64
N GLY A 84 4.02 7.73 -17.73
CA GLY A 84 2.62 8.17 -17.77
C GLY A 84 1.62 7.20 -17.13
N HIS A 85 2.08 6.06 -16.63
CA HIS A 85 1.21 5.02 -16.05
C HIS A 85 1.98 4.19 -14.99
N PRO A 86 1.36 3.75 -13.90
CA PRO A 86 2.02 2.98 -12.83
C PRO A 86 2.73 1.71 -13.30
N ALA A 87 2.23 1.04 -14.35
CA ALA A 87 2.95 -0.09 -14.95
C ALA A 87 4.31 0.32 -15.55
N GLY A 88 4.40 1.52 -16.13
CA GLY A 88 5.65 2.10 -16.62
C GLY A 88 6.61 2.39 -15.48
N ALA A 89 6.14 3.02 -14.41
CA ALA A 89 6.91 3.28 -13.20
C ALA A 89 7.45 1.96 -12.59
N LYS A 90 6.61 0.94 -12.49
CA LYS A 90 7.01 -0.40 -12.02
C LYS A 90 8.07 -1.03 -12.92
N LYS A 91 7.93 -0.89 -14.25
CA LYS A 91 8.93 -1.38 -15.22
C LYS A 91 10.28 -0.65 -15.02
N ALA A 92 10.27 0.68 -14.92
CA ALA A 92 11.46 1.48 -14.65
C ALA A 92 12.12 1.10 -13.32
N GLY A 93 11.33 0.92 -12.26
CA GLY A 93 11.82 0.48 -10.95
C GLY A 93 12.46 -0.92 -10.91
N ARG A 94 12.21 -1.76 -11.94
CA ARG A 94 12.91 -3.05 -12.10
C ARG A 94 14.31 -2.89 -12.73
N LEU A 95 14.58 -1.73 -13.34
CA LEU A 95 15.86 -1.43 -13.98
C LEU A 95 16.85 -0.75 -13.05
N VAL A 96 16.49 -0.50 -11.81
CA VAL A 96 17.34 0.14 -10.80
C VAL A 96 18.64 -0.62 -10.66
N ARG A 97 19.76 0.07 -10.90
CA ARG A 97 21.13 -0.45 -10.76
C ARG A 97 21.52 -0.54 -9.29
N GLY A 98 22.44 -1.43 -8.98
CA GLY A 98 22.90 -1.61 -7.59
C GLY A 98 21.83 -2.19 -6.66
N PHE A 99 20.76 -2.77 -7.19
CA PHE A 99 19.68 -3.34 -6.40
C PHE A 99 20.18 -4.46 -5.48
N ASP A 100 19.83 -4.35 -4.21
CA ASP A 100 20.02 -5.35 -3.19
C ASP A 100 18.68 -5.71 -2.54
N GLU A 101 18.31 -6.97 -2.60
CA GLU A 101 17.02 -7.47 -2.11
C GLU A 101 16.89 -7.33 -0.60
N GLU A 102 17.96 -7.50 0.15
CA GLU A 102 17.93 -7.44 1.61
C GLU A 102 17.73 -5.99 2.09
N ILE A 103 18.46 -5.05 1.49
CA ILE A 103 18.27 -3.62 1.73
C ILE A 103 16.84 -3.21 1.37
N TRP A 104 16.35 -3.65 0.20
CA TRP A 104 14.99 -3.35 -0.23
C TRP A 104 13.93 -3.91 0.73
N ARG A 105 14.06 -5.13 1.20
CA ARG A 105 13.13 -5.74 2.18
C ARG A 105 13.05 -4.94 3.47
N ARG A 106 14.17 -4.41 3.94
CA ARG A 106 14.23 -3.60 5.16
C ARG A 106 13.54 -2.25 5.01
N GLU A 107 13.70 -1.60 3.85
CA GLU A 107 13.27 -0.21 3.64
C GLU A 107 11.90 -0.06 2.98
N ARG A 108 11.46 -1.04 2.17
CA ARG A 108 10.26 -0.93 1.32
C ARG A 108 8.99 -0.60 2.09
N PHE A 109 8.81 -1.17 3.29
CA PHE A 109 7.61 -0.92 4.09
C PHE A 109 7.51 0.55 4.50
N ARG A 110 8.60 1.13 5.00
CA ARG A 110 8.68 2.54 5.37
C ARG A 110 8.38 3.45 4.17
N ILE A 111 8.98 3.17 3.02
CA ILE A 111 8.75 3.94 1.78
C ILE A 111 7.26 3.94 1.41
N VAL A 112 6.59 2.79 1.47
CA VAL A 112 5.16 2.68 1.13
C VAL A 112 4.26 3.36 2.16
N VAL A 113 4.58 3.27 3.44
CA VAL A 113 3.87 4.01 4.50
C VAL A 113 3.94 5.52 4.24
N GLU A 114 5.13 6.06 3.98
CA GLU A 114 5.34 7.49 3.70
C GLU A 114 4.54 7.94 2.46
N GLY A 115 4.65 7.21 1.35
CA GLY A 115 3.88 7.50 0.14
C GLY A 115 2.37 7.45 0.36
N SER A 116 1.90 6.50 1.17
CA SER A 116 0.49 6.41 1.53
C SER A 116 0.06 7.61 2.38
N VAL A 117 0.87 8.06 3.35
CA VAL A 117 0.58 9.27 4.11
C VAL A 117 0.45 10.48 3.19
N HIS A 118 1.38 10.68 2.26
CA HIS A 118 1.34 11.81 1.33
C HIS A 118 0.12 11.75 0.40
N LYS A 119 -0.13 10.59 -0.21
CA LYS A 119 -1.29 10.35 -1.09
C LYS A 119 -2.60 10.69 -0.40
N PHE A 120 -2.84 10.15 0.78
CA PHE A 120 -4.11 10.33 1.49
C PHE A 120 -4.21 11.68 2.21
N ALA A 121 -3.10 12.37 2.45
CA ALA A 121 -3.11 13.74 2.95
C ALA A 121 -3.44 14.76 1.86
N ALA A 122 -3.09 14.49 0.60
CA ALA A 122 -3.24 15.42 -0.51
C ALA A 122 -4.69 15.55 -1.00
N ASP A 123 -5.52 14.54 -0.80
CA ASP A 123 -6.91 14.52 -1.25
C ASP A 123 -7.88 14.27 -0.07
N PRO A 124 -8.77 15.24 0.26
CA PRO A 124 -9.72 15.10 1.37
C PRO A 124 -10.66 13.89 1.25
N GLY A 125 -11.14 13.56 0.04
CA GLY A 125 -12.04 12.42 -0.18
C GLY A 125 -11.34 11.08 0.04
N LEU A 126 -10.10 10.96 -0.43
CA LEU A 126 -9.29 9.77 -0.17
C LEU A 126 -8.96 9.65 1.32
N ARG A 127 -8.62 10.77 1.97
CA ARG A 127 -8.36 10.81 3.42
C ARG A 127 -9.58 10.36 4.22
N GLU A 128 -10.74 10.91 3.90
CA GLU A 128 -12.01 10.53 4.55
C GLU A 128 -12.29 9.03 4.38
N PHE A 129 -12.10 8.50 3.18
CA PHE A 129 -12.27 7.06 2.93
C PHE A 129 -11.33 6.22 3.81
N LEU A 130 -10.02 6.53 3.83
CA LEU A 130 -9.05 5.77 4.62
C LEU A 130 -9.36 5.85 6.12
N LEU A 131 -9.66 7.03 6.65
CA LEU A 131 -10.01 7.21 8.06
C LEU A 131 -11.34 6.51 8.40
N GLY A 132 -12.32 6.54 7.49
CA GLY A 132 -13.62 5.85 7.60
C GLY A 132 -13.51 4.32 7.60
N THR A 133 -12.36 3.75 7.25
CA THR A 133 -12.12 2.30 7.43
C THR A 133 -12.11 1.89 8.91
N GLY A 134 -12.01 2.83 9.84
CA GLY A 134 -12.07 2.57 11.29
C GLY A 134 -10.94 1.68 11.75
N GLU A 135 -11.27 0.62 12.50
CA GLU A 135 -10.31 -0.36 13.01
C GLU A 135 -10.22 -1.63 12.13
N ARG A 136 -10.81 -1.60 10.95
CA ARG A 136 -10.75 -2.76 10.04
C ARG A 136 -9.32 -3.04 9.61
N VAL A 137 -8.98 -4.32 9.56
CA VAL A 137 -7.75 -4.78 8.92
C VAL A 137 -7.92 -4.65 7.41
N LEU A 138 -7.04 -3.89 6.78
CA LEU A 138 -7.03 -3.70 5.34
C LEU A 138 -6.28 -4.85 4.69
N VAL A 139 -6.87 -5.49 3.67
CA VAL A 139 -6.34 -6.72 3.06
C VAL A 139 -6.27 -6.57 1.56
N GLU A 140 -5.06 -6.56 0.99
CA GLU A 140 -4.90 -6.60 -0.46
C GLU A 140 -5.12 -8.03 -0.97
N ALA A 141 -6.35 -8.31 -1.40
CA ALA A 141 -6.77 -9.63 -1.90
C ALA A 141 -6.38 -9.82 -3.37
N SER A 142 -5.10 -9.65 -3.67
CA SER A 142 -4.51 -9.86 -4.99
C SER A 142 -4.08 -11.31 -5.15
N PRO A 143 -4.65 -12.07 -6.12
CA PRO A 143 -4.25 -13.46 -6.36
C PRO A 143 -2.84 -13.60 -6.94
N VAL A 144 -2.28 -12.52 -7.48
CA VAL A 144 -0.98 -12.51 -8.17
C VAL A 144 0.14 -11.84 -7.37
N ASP A 145 -0.17 -11.14 -6.28
CA ASP A 145 0.84 -10.48 -5.45
C ASP A 145 0.98 -11.20 -4.10
N ARG A 146 2.15 -11.78 -3.88
CA ARG A 146 2.50 -12.50 -2.65
C ARG A 146 3.49 -11.74 -1.79
N VAL A 147 3.67 -10.45 -2.06
CA VAL A 147 4.54 -9.56 -1.30
C VAL A 147 3.72 -8.44 -0.66
N TRP A 148 3.00 -7.68 -1.48
CA TRP A 148 2.16 -6.59 -1.01
C TRP A 148 0.77 -7.08 -0.62
N GLY A 149 0.24 -8.08 -1.31
CA GLY A 149 -1.04 -8.73 -1.02
C GLY A 149 -0.92 -10.08 -0.32
N ILE A 150 -2.06 -10.74 -0.22
CA ILE A 150 -2.18 -12.07 0.42
C ILE A 150 -1.99 -13.24 -0.55
N GLY A 151 -1.83 -12.99 -1.85
CA GLY A 151 -1.70 -14.04 -2.87
C GLY A 151 -2.97 -14.87 -3.09
N LEU A 152 -4.13 -14.36 -2.70
CA LEU A 152 -5.45 -14.99 -2.79
C LEU A 152 -6.48 -13.98 -3.28
N SER A 153 -7.49 -14.44 -3.98
CA SER A 153 -8.68 -13.66 -4.30
C SER A 153 -9.63 -13.60 -3.10
N VAL A 154 -10.44 -12.54 -2.98
CA VAL A 154 -11.47 -12.42 -1.94
C VAL A 154 -12.53 -13.53 -1.99
N GLN A 155 -12.71 -14.17 -3.16
CA GLN A 155 -13.61 -15.31 -3.35
C GLN A 155 -13.06 -16.62 -2.75
N ASP A 156 -11.77 -16.69 -2.45
CA ASP A 156 -11.15 -17.84 -1.79
C ASP A 156 -11.47 -17.76 -0.28
N GLU A 157 -12.02 -18.83 0.28
CA GLU A 157 -12.31 -18.91 1.72
C GLU A 157 -11.06 -18.68 2.57
N ALA A 158 -9.87 -19.07 2.06
CA ALA A 158 -8.59 -18.84 2.72
C ALA A 158 -8.23 -17.35 2.84
N ALA A 159 -8.84 -16.46 2.05
CA ALA A 159 -8.62 -15.01 2.17
C ALA A 159 -9.12 -14.44 3.50
N TRP A 160 -10.03 -15.13 4.17
CA TRP A 160 -10.63 -14.72 5.45
C TRP A 160 -9.92 -15.31 6.67
N ASP A 161 -8.94 -16.19 6.45
CA ASP A 161 -8.10 -16.78 7.48
C ASP A 161 -6.63 -16.36 7.29
N PRO A 162 -6.09 -15.45 8.12
CA PRO A 162 -4.72 -14.96 7.95
C PRO A 162 -3.66 -16.06 8.08
N ALA A 163 -3.95 -17.18 8.74
CA ALA A 163 -3.03 -18.32 8.82
C ALA A 163 -2.89 -19.08 7.49
N ARG A 164 -3.80 -18.85 6.54
CA ARG A 164 -3.81 -19.48 5.21
C ARG A 164 -3.35 -18.54 4.08
N TRP A 165 -2.98 -17.30 4.41
CA TRP A 165 -2.49 -16.35 3.42
C TRP A 165 -1.18 -16.81 2.81
N LYS A 166 -0.99 -16.54 1.51
CA LYS A 166 0.21 -16.88 0.73
C LYS A 166 1.19 -15.72 0.61
N GLY A 167 0.87 -14.59 1.20
CA GLY A 167 1.68 -13.38 1.24
C GLY A 167 1.41 -12.57 2.52
N PRO A 168 2.37 -11.73 2.94
CA PRO A 168 2.35 -11.04 4.24
C PRO A 168 1.42 -9.81 4.30
N ASN A 169 0.68 -9.47 3.24
CA ASN A 169 -0.23 -8.31 3.21
C ASN A 169 0.46 -6.98 3.54
N LEU A 170 1.68 -6.75 3.07
CA LEU A 170 2.46 -5.57 3.43
C LEU A 170 1.74 -4.26 3.10
N LEU A 171 1.01 -4.18 1.97
CA LEU A 171 0.27 -2.96 1.63
C LEU A 171 -0.86 -2.70 2.60
N GLY A 172 -1.61 -3.72 3.00
CA GLY A 172 -2.69 -3.57 3.97
C GLY A 172 -2.17 -2.99 5.30
N PHE A 173 -1.08 -3.53 5.84
CA PHE A 173 -0.47 -3.02 7.08
C PHE A 173 0.16 -1.64 6.90
N ALA A 174 0.77 -1.34 5.75
CA ALA A 174 1.31 0.00 5.47
C ALA A 174 0.20 1.07 5.43
N LEU A 175 -0.96 0.75 4.85
CA LEU A 175 -2.14 1.62 4.84
C LEU A 175 -2.72 1.81 6.26
N MET A 176 -2.73 0.77 7.08
CA MET A 176 -3.14 0.87 8.49
C MET A 176 -2.22 1.80 9.27
N GLU A 177 -0.90 1.67 9.10
CA GLU A 177 0.08 2.57 9.72
C GLU A 177 -0.10 4.02 9.22
N ALA A 178 -0.31 4.22 7.91
CA ALA A 178 -0.59 5.55 7.34
C ALA A 178 -1.88 6.14 7.91
N ARG A 179 -2.95 5.36 8.07
CA ARG A 179 -4.20 5.75 8.71
C ARG A 179 -3.97 6.24 10.14
N ASP A 180 -3.19 5.50 10.92
CA ASP A 180 -2.88 5.87 12.31
C ASP A 180 -2.11 7.20 12.37
N ARG A 181 -1.11 7.39 11.50
CA ARG A 181 -0.34 8.65 11.40
C ARG A 181 -1.22 9.84 10.99
N LEU A 182 -2.19 9.63 10.10
CA LEU A 182 -3.10 10.69 9.67
C LEU A 182 -4.13 11.05 10.75
N ARG A 183 -4.53 10.10 11.59
CA ARG A 183 -5.38 10.36 12.76
C ARG A 183 -4.65 11.19 13.81
N SER A 184 -3.40 10.84 14.14
CA SER A 184 -2.62 11.55 15.14
C SER A 184 -2.25 13.00 14.77
N LYS A 185 -2.28 13.35 13.47
CA LYS A 185 -2.06 14.72 12.99
C LYS A 185 -3.33 15.59 12.97
N ALA A 186 -4.49 15.00 13.25
CA ALA A 186 -5.79 15.69 13.20
C ALA A 186 -6.31 16.07 14.60
N GLY A 187 -5.66 15.65 15.66
CA GLY A 187 -5.91 16.02 17.07
C GLY A 187 -4.80 16.91 17.58
#